data_a0cbdf712add9238d5e4779b33c5c234
#
_entry.id   a0cbdf712add9238d5e4779b33c5c234
#
_cell.length_a   1.000
_cell.length_b   1.000
_cell.length_c   1.000
_cell.angle_alpha   90.00
_cell.angle_beta   90.00
_cell.angle_gamma   90.00
#
_symmetry.space_group_name_H-M   'P 1'
#
loop_
_entity.id
_entity.type
_entity.pdbx_description
1 polymer ?
#
loop_
_entity_poly.entity_id
_entity_poly.type
_entity_poly.pdbx_seq_one_letter_code
_entity_poly.pdbx_strand_id
1 'polypeptide(L)'
;MNKRICIFSDTHGNLQALTAILEEFRKRKPDAIYHLGDAICMGPNPKECMDILFGSKDIINVRGNHDNDYLNNVTAKRGMSHVPVEHKEFMFREVGDSYKEIIAGLPYVITEDYFGLKVAYTHYARHYSEELGREVFYVIEKNPTPERFDEMFENIDADIIFMGHNHSPLTLKGKKKLYVDVGSVGCHRYDYARGVILNVSPEMYYIEKVHVPYDRAA
;
A
#
# COMPACT_ATOMS: atom_id res chain seq x y z
N MET A 1 -16.06 19.17 12.43
CA MET A 1 -14.88 18.37 12.90
C MET A 1 -14.01 18.10 11.67
N ASN A 2 -12.69 18.08 11.85
CA ASN A 2 -11.77 17.73 10.75
C ASN A 2 -11.31 16.30 10.95
N LYS A 3 -10.99 15.58 9.87
CA LYS A 3 -10.38 14.26 9.89
C LYS A 3 -8.96 14.33 9.36
N ARG A 4 -8.07 13.57 9.98
CA ARG A 4 -6.69 13.40 9.56
C ARG A 4 -6.41 11.92 9.34
N ILE A 5 -6.14 11.54 8.11
CA ILE A 5 -5.93 10.16 7.71
C ILE A 5 -4.49 10.02 7.20
N CYS A 6 -3.71 9.18 7.86
CA CYS A 6 -2.35 8.86 7.45
C CYS A 6 -2.34 7.63 6.55
N ILE A 7 -1.55 7.65 5.48
CA ILE A 7 -1.58 6.62 4.44
C ILE A 7 -0.16 6.32 3.99
N PHE A 8 0.20 5.03 3.94
CA PHE A 8 1.48 4.55 3.42
C PHE A 8 1.30 3.18 2.77
N SER A 9 2.32 2.70 2.03
CA SER A 9 2.25 1.45 1.26
C SER A 9 3.62 0.80 1.12
N ASP A 10 3.61 -0.46 0.69
CA ASP A 10 4.80 -1.16 0.19
C ASP A 10 5.94 -1.14 1.21
N THR A 11 5.68 -1.68 2.39
CA THR A 11 6.64 -1.77 3.50
C THR A 11 7.79 -2.74 3.17
N HIS A 12 7.45 -3.86 2.53
CA HIS A 12 8.40 -4.84 2.02
C HIS A 12 9.48 -5.27 3.02
N GLY A 13 9.12 -5.45 4.28
CA GLY A 13 10.08 -5.91 5.30
C GLY A 13 11.14 -4.88 5.70
N ASN A 14 10.96 -3.59 5.42
CA ASN A 14 11.83 -2.51 5.86
C ASN A 14 11.37 -1.97 7.22
N LEU A 15 11.88 -2.57 8.30
CA LEU A 15 11.50 -2.24 9.68
C LEU A 15 11.84 -0.80 10.05
N GLN A 16 13.00 -0.31 9.63
CA GLN A 16 13.49 1.02 9.99
C GLN A 16 12.58 2.10 9.38
N ALA A 17 12.24 1.94 8.10
CA ALA A 17 11.33 2.87 7.42
C ALA A 17 9.90 2.80 8.00
N LEU A 18 9.40 1.59 8.28
CA LEU A 18 8.09 1.40 8.91
C LEU A 18 8.02 2.06 10.28
N THR A 19 9.02 1.85 11.13
CA THR A 19 9.08 2.45 12.45
C THR A 19 9.08 3.98 12.37
N ALA A 20 9.93 4.55 11.52
CA ALA A 20 10.05 5.99 11.34
C ALA A 20 8.73 6.64 10.89
N ILE A 21 8.07 6.07 9.87
CA ILE A 21 6.80 6.65 9.37
C ILE A 21 5.68 6.53 10.40
N LEU A 22 5.57 5.40 11.12
CA LEU A 22 4.54 5.21 12.14
C LEU A 22 4.74 6.14 13.35
N GLU A 23 5.98 6.36 13.79
CA GLU A 23 6.27 7.33 14.84
C GLU A 23 5.84 8.74 14.44
N GLU A 24 6.16 9.17 13.22
CA GLU A 24 5.74 10.49 12.71
C GLU A 24 4.22 10.58 12.59
N PHE A 25 3.56 9.56 12.05
CA PHE A 25 2.11 9.56 11.93
C PHE A 25 1.42 9.64 13.30
N ARG A 26 1.85 8.85 14.27
CA ARG A 26 1.26 8.87 15.63
C ARG A 26 1.44 10.21 16.34
N LYS A 27 2.58 10.93 16.12
CA LYS A 27 2.77 12.32 16.58
C LYS A 27 1.72 13.27 16.03
N ARG A 28 1.23 13.03 14.82
CA ARG A 28 0.18 13.85 14.16
C ARG A 28 -1.23 13.56 14.71
N LYS A 29 -1.40 12.54 15.57
CA LYS A 29 -2.69 12.14 16.16
C LYS A 29 -3.77 11.93 15.09
N PRO A 30 -3.59 10.96 14.19
CA PRO A 30 -4.53 10.69 13.11
C PRO A 30 -5.83 10.08 13.64
N ASP A 31 -6.91 10.23 12.89
CA ASP A 31 -8.16 9.51 13.10
C ASP A 31 -8.09 8.07 12.59
N ALA A 32 -7.25 7.80 11.57
CA ALA A 32 -6.96 6.47 11.05
C ALA A 32 -5.59 6.43 10.36
N ILE A 33 -4.97 5.25 10.32
CA ILE A 33 -3.74 4.95 9.58
C ILE A 33 -4.05 3.81 8.61
N TYR A 34 -3.82 4.01 7.31
CA TYR A 34 -4.00 2.99 6.28
C TYR A 34 -2.64 2.53 5.74
N HIS A 35 -2.45 1.22 5.72
CA HIS A 35 -1.38 0.54 4.98
C HIS A 35 -1.97 -0.11 3.73
N LEU A 36 -1.47 0.26 2.57
CA LEU A 36 -2.06 -0.12 1.29
C LEU A 36 -1.49 -1.42 0.70
N GLY A 37 -1.00 -2.33 1.55
CA GLY A 37 -0.54 -3.65 1.14
C GLY A 37 0.97 -3.75 0.89
N ASP A 38 1.39 -4.96 0.54
CA ASP A 38 2.78 -5.36 0.35
C ASP A 38 3.63 -5.19 1.63
N ALA A 39 3.20 -5.89 2.67
CA ALA A 39 3.91 -5.97 3.95
C ALA A 39 5.22 -6.76 3.84
N ILE A 40 5.22 -7.80 3.01
CA ILE A 40 6.29 -8.79 2.86
C ILE A 40 7.09 -8.56 1.56
N CYS A 41 8.21 -9.23 1.44
CA CYS A 41 9.17 -9.20 0.33
C CYS A 41 10.17 -8.04 0.37
N MET A 42 11.34 -8.25 -0.22
CA MET A 42 12.47 -7.34 -0.46
C MET A 42 13.36 -7.03 0.74
N GLY A 43 12.85 -6.52 1.84
CA GLY A 43 13.65 -6.13 3.00
C GLY A 43 13.96 -7.27 3.97
N PRO A 44 14.87 -7.04 4.93
CA PRO A 44 15.41 -8.09 5.79
C PRO A 44 14.53 -8.47 6.99
N ASN A 45 13.52 -7.67 7.34
CA ASN A 45 12.73 -7.84 8.56
C ASN A 45 11.23 -8.09 8.27
N PRO A 46 10.88 -9.14 7.48
CA PRO A 46 9.48 -9.35 7.08
C PRO A 46 8.58 -9.67 8.26
N LYS A 47 9.06 -10.48 9.21
CA LYS A 47 8.27 -10.92 10.37
C LYS A 47 7.95 -9.75 11.29
N GLU A 48 8.95 -8.96 11.65
CA GLU A 48 8.79 -7.79 12.53
C GLU A 48 7.86 -6.74 11.91
N CYS A 49 7.94 -6.53 10.60
CA CYS A 49 7.02 -5.64 9.91
C CYS A 49 5.58 -6.17 9.96
N MET A 50 5.36 -7.45 9.73
CA MET A 50 4.04 -8.07 9.80
C MET A 50 3.49 -8.08 11.24
N ASP A 51 4.34 -8.33 12.25
CA ASP A 51 3.96 -8.21 13.67
C ASP A 51 3.42 -6.80 13.99
N ILE A 52 4.08 -5.75 13.49
CA ILE A 52 3.65 -4.37 13.69
C ILE A 52 2.36 -4.09 12.92
N LEU A 53 2.32 -4.41 11.62
CA LEU A 53 1.20 -4.06 10.74
C LEU A 53 -0.10 -4.76 11.13
N PHE A 54 -0.03 -6.03 11.49
CA PHE A 54 -1.21 -6.84 11.80
C PHE A 54 -1.51 -6.94 13.30
N GLY A 55 -0.54 -6.64 14.16
CA GLY A 55 -0.73 -6.57 15.60
C GLY A 55 -1.24 -5.20 16.09
N SER A 56 -1.08 -4.14 15.33
CA SER A 56 -1.50 -2.79 15.70
C SER A 56 -2.97 -2.55 15.39
N LYS A 57 -3.75 -2.18 16.41
CA LYS A 57 -5.20 -1.90 16.27
C LYS A 57 -5.51 -0.59 15.56
N ASP A 58 -4.53 0.31 15.47
CA ASP A 58 -4.63 1.63 14.84
C ASP A 58 -4.28 1.62 13.35
N ILE A 59 -3.84 0.48 12.80
CA ILE A 59 -3.50 0.32 11.40
C ILE A 59 -4.56 -0.51 10.68
N ILE A 60 -5.12 0.06 9.62
CA ILE A 60 -6.08 -0.59 8.73
C ILE A 60 -5.33 -1.04 7.49
N ASN A 61 -5.40 -2.34 7.18
CA ASN A 61 -4.62 -2.92 6.10
C ASN A 61 -5.51 -3.33 4.92
N VAL A 62 -5.04 -3.10 3.70
CA VAL A 62 -5.54 -3.76 2.48
C VAL A 62 -4.51 -4.76 1.97
N ARG A 63 -4.92 -5.66 1.10
CA ARG A 63 -4.07 -6.73 0.59
C ARG A 63 -3.33 -6.31 -0.67
N GLY A 64 -2.00 -6.51 -0.70
CA GLY A 64 -1.15 -6.31 -1.86
C GLY A 64 -0.90 -7.59 -2.68
N ASN A 65 -0.13 -7.46 -3.75
CA ASN A 65 0.18 -8.61 -4.60
C ASN A 65 1.24 -9.53 -3.99
N HIS A 66 2.22 -9.00 -3.25
CA HIS A 66 3.19 -9.84 -2.54
C HIS A 66 2.57 -10.52 -1.31
N ASP A 67 1.56 -9.91 -0.69
CA ASP A 67 0.75 -10.56 0.35
C ASP A 67 -0.02 -11.75 -0.23
N ASN A 68 -0.54 -11.63 -1.48
CA ASN A 68 -1.14 -12.75 -2.20
C ASN A 68 -0.12 -13.85 -2.56
N ASP A 69 1.09 -13.47 -2.95
CA ASP A 69 2.15 -14.43 -3.26
C ASP A 69 2.50 -15.26 -2.01
N TYR A 70 2.64 -14.61 -0.85
CA TYR A 70 2.87 -15.28 0.42
C TYR A 70 1.69 -16.19 0.82
N LEU A 71 0.46 -15.68 0.75
CA LEU A 71 -0.74 -16.45 1.07
C LEU A 71 -0.84 -17.76 0.27
N ASN A 72 -0.47 -17.71 -1.00
CA ASN A 72 -0.56 -18.85 -1.93
C ASN A 72 0.76 -19.60 -2.15
N ASN A 73 1.79 -19.32 -1.37
CA ASN A 73 3.14 -19.88 -1.50
C ASN A 73 3.74 -19.72 -2.90
N VAL A 74 3.49 -18.60 -3.55
CA VAL A 74 3.99 -18.31 -4.90
C VAL A 74 5.36 -17.66 -4.82
N THR A 75 6.41 -18.48 -4.97
CA THR A 75 7.81 -18.00 -5.02
C THR A 75 8.30 -17.73 -6.44
N ALA A 76 7.67 -18.35 -7.43
CA ALA A 76 8.05 -18.24 -8.84
C ALA A 76 8.09 -16.77 -9.29
N LYS A 77 9.04 -16.46 -10.18
CA LYS A 77 9.15 -15.14 -10.82
C LYS A 77 7.92 -14.89 -11.67
N ARG A 78 7.19 -13.82 -11.39
CA ARG A 78 6.07 -13.36 -12.20
C ARG A 78 6.41 -12.03 -12.83
N GLY A 79 6.32 -11.96 -14.15
CA GLY A 79 6.55 -10.71 -14.88
C GLY A 79 7.93 -10.11 -14.61
N MET A 80 7.95 -8.81 -14.31
CA MET A 80 9.19 -8.07 -14.03
C MET A 80 9.59 -8.06 -12.54
N SER A 81 9.12 -8.99 -11.73
CA SER A 81 9.56 -9.09 -10.33
C SER A 81 11.08 -9.22 -10.27
N HIS A 82 11.73 -8.28 -9.58
CA HIS A 82 13.17 -8.29 -9.36
C HIS A 82 13.58 -9.10 -8.12
N VAL A 83 12.62 -9.62 -7.37
CA VAL A 83 12.89 -10.42 -6.16
C VAL A 83 13.29 -11.84 -6.57
N PRO A 84 14.52 -12.29 -6.23
CA PRO A 84 14.95 -13.65 -6.49
C PRO A 84 14.04 -14.69 -5.82
N VAL A 85 13.89 -15.86 -6.46
CA VAL A 85 13.06 -16.95 -5.92
C VAL A 85 13.57 -17.38 -4.55
N GLU A 86 14.86 -17.55 -4.41
CA GLU A 86 15.52 -17.97 -3.17
C GLU A 86 15.28 -16.98 -2.02
N HIS A 87 15.20 -15.70 -2.33
CA HIS A 87 14.89 -14.67 -1.36
C HIS A 87 13.43 -14.73 -0.90
N LYS A 88 12.49 -14.96 -1.82
CA LYS A 88 11.09 -15.19 -1.46
C LYS A 88 10.92 -16.43 -0.61
N GLU A 89 11.57 -17.54 -0.98
CA GLU A 89 11.54 -18.79 -0.21
C GLU A 89 12.11 -18.60 1.18
N PHE A 90 13.23 -17.89 1.31
CA PHE A 90 13.80 -17.51 2.59
C PHE A 90 12.78 -16.76 3.45
N MET A 91 12.21 -15.68 2.93
CA MET A 91 11.27 -14.85 3.69
C MET A 91 10.01 -15.60 4.08
N PHE A 92 9.45 -16.40 3.18
CA PHE A 92 8.25 -17.19 3.49
C PHE A 92 8.53 -18.24 4.59
N ARG A 93 9.74 -18.82 4.60
CA ARG A 93 10.17 -19.72 5.66
C ARG A 93 10.34 -19.00 7.00
N GLU A 94 10.96 -17.81 7.02
CA GLU A 94 11.15 -17.03 8.24
C GLU A 94 9.83 -16.58 8.87
N VAL A 95 8.86 -16.21 8.04
CA VAL A 95 7.52 -15.79 8.47
C VAL A 95 6.64 -17.00 8.83
N GLY A 96 6.83 -18.15 8.17
CA GLY A 96 5.97 -19.34 8.31
C GLY A 96 4.54 -19.07 7.86
N ASP A 97 3.57 -19.72 8.49
CA ASP A 97 2.14 -19.60 8.13
C ASP A 97 1.34 -18.64 9.04
N SER A 98 2.01 -18.00 10.01
CA SER A 98 1.38 -17.28 11.13
C SER A 98 0.42 -16.18 10.71
N TYR A 99 0.62 -15.57 9.53
CA TYR A 99 -0.20 -14.43 9.07
C TYR A 99 -1.15 -14.78 7.93
N LYS A 100 -1.17 -16.04 7.45
CA LYS A 100 -1.99 -16.41 6.29
C LYS A 100 -3.49 -16.21 6.53
N GLU A 101 -3.98 -16.56 7.72
CA GLU A 101 -5.39 -16.36 8.06
C GLU A 101 -5.75 -14.86 8.09
N ILE A 102 -4.90 -14.03 8.69
CA ILE A 102 -5.09 -12.58 8.74
C ILE A 102 -5.11 -12.01 7.33
N ILE A 103 -4.11 -12.34 6.51
CA ILE A 103 -4.00 -11.84 5.12
C ILE A 103 -5.16 -12.33 4.26
N ALA A 104 -5.63 -13.57 4.45
CA ALA A 104 -6.81 -14.10 3.76
C ALA A 104 -8.07 -13.28 4.05
N GLY A 105 -8.17 -12.69 5.24
CA GLY A 105 -9.27 -11.82 5.66
C GLY A 105 -9.16 -10.37 5.20
N LEU A 106 -7.99 -9.91 4.70
CA LEU A 106 -7.81 -8.51 4.30
C LEU A 106 -8.61 -8.18 3.03
N PRO A 107 -9.30 -7.03 3.00
CA PRO A 107 -9.96 -6.54 1.79
C PRO A 107 -8.93 -6.08 0.75
N TYR A 108 -9.33 -6.03 -0.51
CA TYR A 108 -8.52 -5.41 -1.58
C TYR A 108 -8.81 -3.92 -1.75
N VAL A 109 -10.00 -3.48 -1.35
CA VAL A 109 -10.44 -2.08 -1.41
C VAL A 109 -11.23 -1.77 -0.16
N ILE A 110 -10.96 -0.62 0.42
CA ILE A 110 -11.79 -0.02 1.48
C ILE A 110 -12.25 1.33 0.96
N THR A 111 -13.53 1.65 1.11
CA THR A 111 -14.08 2.96 0.73
C THR A 111 -14.72 3.59 1.95
N GLU A 112 -14.38 4.85 2.20
CA GLU A 112 -14.90 5.67 3.28
C GLU A 112 -15.52 6.94 2.73
N ASP A 113 -16.52 7.46 3.43
CA ASP A 113 -17.11 8.76 3.15
C ASP A 113 -16.72 9.77 4.24
N TYR A 114 -16.04 10.82 3.85
CA TYR A 114 -15.68 11.92 4.73
C TYR A 114 -16.42 13.18 4.33
N PHE A 115 -17.56 13.44 4.92
CA PHE A 115 -18.38 14.64 4.66
C PHE A 115 -18.87 14.74 3.20
N GLY A 116 -19.17 13.62 2.56
CA GLY A 116 -19.58 13.53 1.16
C GLY A 116 -18.41 13.36 0.18
N LEU A 117 -17.17 13.36 0.64
CA LEU A 117 -15.98 13.00 -0.16
C LEU A 117 -15.75 11.50 -0.05
N LYS A 118 -15.96 10.76 -1.11
CA LYS A 118 -15.68 9.32 -1.17
C LYS A 118 -14.21 9.06 -1.42
N VAL A 119 -13.56 8.34 -0.53
CA VAL A 119 -12.12 8.02 -0.60
C VAL A 119 -11.92 6.53 -0.60
N ALA A 120 -11.22 6.00 -1.59
CA ALA A 120 -10.86 4.58 -1.67
C ALA A 120 -9.37 4.37 -1.34
N TYR A 121 -9.12 3.27 -0.65
CA TYR A 121 -7.81 2.77 -0.25
C TYR A 121 -7.62 1.40 -0.85
N THR A 122 -6.64 1.22 -1.73
CA THR A 122 -6.36 -0.03 -2.43
C THR A 122 -4.86 -0.17 -2.69
N HIS A 123 -4.39 -1.39 -2.89
CA HIS A 123 -3.00 -1.55 -3.30
C HIS A 123 -2.79 -1.10 -4.76
N TYR A 124 -3.62 -1.60 -5.68
CA TYR A 124 -3.66 -1.20 -7.09
C TYR A 124 -4.96 -1.65 -7.75
N ALA A 125 -5.13 -1.30 -9.03
CA ALA A 125 -6.24 -1.77 -9.83
C ALA A 125 -6.18 -3.28 -10.06
N ARG A 126 -7.35 -3.92 -10.17
CA ARG A 126 -7.49 -5.37 -10.41
C ARG A 126 -8.40 -5.63 -11.59
N HIS A 127 -8.17 -6.75 -12.27
CA HIS A 127 -9.02 -7.22 -13.36
C HIS A 127 -9.16 -8.74 -13.30
N TYR A 128 -10.20 -9.26 -13.92
CA TYR A 128 -10.34 -10.71 -14.10
C TYR A 128 -9.38 -11.20 -15.19
N SER A 129 -8.58 -12.21 -14.88
CA SER A 129 -7.70 -12.89 -15.83
C SER A 129 -8.36 -14.18 -16.28
N GLU A 130 -8.75 -14.26 -17.55
CA GLU A 130 -9.29 -15.49 -18.15
C GLU A 130 -8.31 -16.66 -18.07
N GLU A 131 -7.01 -16.38 -18.27
CA GLU A 131 -5.93 -17.38 -18.19
C GLU A 131 -5.83 -18.03 -16.81
N LEU A 132 -5.98 -17.22 -15.75
CA LEU A 132 -5.85 -17.69 -14.36
C LEU A 132 -7.18 -18.00 -13.69
N GLY A 133 -8.32 -17.72 -14.35
CA GLY A 133 -9.66 -17.93 -13.82
C GLY A 133 -9.96 -17.18 -12.52
N ARG A 134 -9.30 -16.05 -12.30
CA ARG A 134 -9.42 -15.25 -11.07
C ARG A 134 -9.04 -13.79 -11.28
N GLU A 135 -9.42 -12.96 -10.32
CA GLU A 135 -8.94 -11.58 -10.30
C GLU A 135 -7.46 -11.48 -9.90
N VAL A 136 -6.74 -10.62 -10.62
CA VAL A 136 -5.33 -10.31 -10.42
C VAL A 136 -5.10 -8.81 -10.45
N PHE A 137 -3.99 -8.35 -9.89
CA PHE A 137 -3.57 -6.96 -10.05
C PHE A 137 -3.09 -6.70 -11.49
N TYR A 138 -3.40 -5.52 -12.01
CA TYR A 138 -2.76 -5.06 -13.24
C TYR A 138 -1.24 -5.01 -13.06
N VAL A 139 -0.53 -5.21 -14.16
CA VAL A 139 0.90 -4.90 -14.24
C VAL A 139 1.08 -3.39 -14.09
N ILE A 140 2.20 -2.99 -13.45
CA ILE A 140 2.54 -1.58 -13.25
C ILE A 140 2.46 -0.81 -14.58
N GLU A 141 1.63 0.22 -14.61
CA GLU A 141 1.58 1.16 -15.72
C GLU A 141 2.75 2.15 -15.61
N LYS A 142 3.74 2.02 -16.50
CA LYS A 142 4.97 2.81 -16.43
C LYS A 142 4.77 4.29 -16.78
N ASN A 143 3.83 4.56 -17.68
CA ASN A 143 3.51 5.91 -18.17
C ASN A 143 2.00 6.11 -18.08
N PRO A 144 1.44 6.19 -16.85
CA PRO A 144 0.01 6.28 -16.68
C PRO A 144 -0.54 7.59 -17.26
N THR A 145 -1.63 7.48 -18.01
CA THR A 145 -2.43 8.62 -18.42
C THR A 145 -3.71 8.69 -17.60
N PRO A 146 -4.36 9.86 -17.51
CA PRO A 146 -5.66 10.00 -16.86
C PRO A 146 -6.70 8.99 -17.40
N GLU A 147 -6.77 8.82 -18.71
CA GLU A 147 -7.72 7.93 -19.39
C GLU A 147 -7.46 6.46 -19.01
N ARG A 148 -6.17 6.06 -18.97
CA ARG A 148 -5.80 4.71 -18.59
C ARG A 148 -6.15 4.40 -17.14
N PHE A 149 -5.94 5.33 -16.23
CA PHE A 149 -6.34 5.14 -14.84
C PHE A 149 -7.86 5.18 -14.67
N ASP A 150 -8.58 6.05 -15.40
CA ASP A 150 -10.04 6.06 -15.40
C ASP A 150 -10.61 4.69 -15.84
N GLU A 151 -9.99 4.02 -16.83
CA GLU A 151 -10.33 2.66 -17.26
C GLU A 151 -9.99 1.61 -16.19
N MET A 152 -8.74 1.60 -15.70
CA MET A 152 -8.26 0.58 -14.75
C MET A 152 -9.04 0.58 -13.43
N PHE A 153 -9.47 1.74 -12.97
CA PHE A 153 -10.17 1.92 -11.70
C PHE A 153 -11.66 2.22 -11.88
N GLU A 154 -12.26 1.88 -13.04
CA GLU A 154 -13.67 2.20 -13.35
C GLU A 154 -14.64 1.64 -12.30
N ASN A 155 -14.37 0.44 -11.79
CA ASN A 155 -15.22 -0.28 -10.83
C ASN A 155 -15.13 0.25 -9.38
N ILE A 156 -14.29 1.24 -9.09
CA ILE A 156 -14.17 1.84 -7.76
C ILE A 156 -14.93 3.16 -7.73
N ASP A 157 -16.06 3.22 -7.02
CA ASP A 157 -16.84 4.45 -6.83
C ASP A 157 -16.20 5.32 -5.73
N ALA A 158 -15.32 6.24 -6.14
CA ALA A 158 -14.65 7.18 -5.25
C ALA A 158 -14.25 8.46 -5.98
N ASP A 159 -14.11 9.55 -5.22
CA ASP A 159 -13.58 10.84 -5.71
C ASP A 159 -12.05 10.86 -5.66
N ILE A 160 -11.48 10.22 -4.64
CA ILE A 160 -10.02 10.05 -4.47
C ILE A 160 -9.71 8.57 -4.30
N ILE A 161 -8.70 8.08 -5.01
CA ILE A 161 -8.16 6.73 -4.85
C ILE A 161 -6.69 6.82 -4.42
N PHE A 162 -6.41 6.37 -3.20
CA PHE A 162 -5.05 6.16 -2.72
C PHE A 162 -4.59 4.76 -3.06
N MET A 163 -3.37 4.64 -3.59
CA MET A 163 -2.77 3.36 -4.02
C MET A 163 -1.26 3.34 -3.79
N GLY A 164 -0.66 2.16 -3.92
CA GLY A 164 0.78 1.87 -3.89
C GLY A 164 1.24 1.15 -5.15
N HIS A 165 1.94 0.01 -4.96
CA HIS A 165 2.39 -0.94 -5.99
C HIS A 165 3.51 -0.44 -6.91
N ASN A 166 3.44 0.79 -7.40
CA ASN A 166 4.41 1.34 -8.36
C ASN A 166 5.70 1.87 -7.70
N HIS A 167 5.72 1.97 -6.36
CA HIS A 167 6.80 2.51 -5.53
C HIS A 167 7.21 3.96 -5.85
N SER A 168 6.62 4.58 -6.85
CA SER A 168 6.93 5.94 -7.30
C SER A 168 5.73 6.85 -7.07
N PRO A 169 5.84 7.85 -6.17
CA PRO A 169 4.71 8.74 -5.86
C PRO A 169 4.21 9.46 -7.10
N LEU A 170 2.91 9.42 -7.30
CA LEU A 170 2.24 10.08 -8.41
C LEU A 170 0.94 10.71 -7.93
N THR A 171 0.57 11.85 -8.50
CA THR A 171 -0.77 12.40 -8.38
C THR A 171 -1.28 12.69 -9.77
N LEU A 172 -2.39 12.09 -10.15
CA LEU A 172 -2.96 12.20 -11.48
C LEU A 172 -4.46 12.51 -11.39
N LYS A 173 -4.92 13.53 -12.11
CA LYS A 173 -6.33 13.87 -12.17
C LYS A 173 -6.96 13.28 -13.42
N GLY A 174 -7.87 12.31 -13.20
CA GLY A 174 -8.76 11.78 -14.22
C GLY A 174 -9.99 12.67 -14.46
N LYS A 175 -10.96 12.16 -15.21
CA LYS A 175 -12.20 12.89 -15.54
C LYS A 175 -13.02 13.24 -14.29
N LYS A 176 -13.13 12.29 -13.36
CA LYS A 176 -13.92 12.45 -12.14
C LYS A 176 -13.12 12.17 -10.88
N LYS A 177 -12.09 11.32 -10.95
CA LYS A 177 -11.32 10.81 -9.82
C LYS A 177 -9.96 11.47 -9.72
N LEU A 178 -9.45 11.58 -8.49
CA LEU A 178 -8.05 11.91 -8.21
C LEU A 178 -7.32 10.61 -7.81
N TYR A 179 -6.26 10.28 -8.51
CA TYR A 179 -5.41 9.12 -8.24
C TYR A 179 -4.16 9.56 -7.52
N VAL A 180 -3.86 8.94 -6.39
CA VAL A 180 -2.70 9.27 -5.55
C VAL A 180 -1.94 7.99 -5.24
N ASP A 181 -0.84 7.78 -5.96
CA ASP A 181 0.14 6.76 -5.59
C ASP A 181 1.02 7.33 -4.48
N VAL A 182 0.98 6.70 -3.31
CA VAL A 182 1.73 7.16 -2.13
C VAL A 182 3.21 6.76 -2.21
N GLY A 183 3.56 5.90 -3.17
CA GLY A 183 4.87 5.28 -3.28
C GLY A 183 5.15 4.24 -2.20
N SER A 184 6.33 3.65 -2.22
CA SER A 184 6.78 2.72 -1.17
C SER A 184 7.32 3.47 0.03
N VAL A 185 7.06 2.98 1.25
CA VAL A 185 7.59 3.58 2.48
C VAL A 185 9.10 3.52 2.55
N GLY A 186 9.72 2.44 2.09
CA GLY A 186 11.17 2.25 2.17
C GLY A 186 11.82 1.50 1.02
N CYS A 187 11.07 1.11 -0.02
CA CYS A 187 11.61 0.41 -1.19
C CYS A 187 11.99 1.42 -2.29
N HIS A 188 12.96 2.27 -2.00
CA HIS A 188 13.52 3.27 -2.91
C HIS A 188 14.94 3.67 -2.48
N ARG A 189 15.63 4.48 -3.31
CA ARG A 189 17.04 4.85 -3.10
C ARG A 189 17.31 5.97 -2.09
N TYR A 190 16.28 6.61 -1.58
CA TYR A 190 16.42 7.76 -0.67
C TYR A 190 16.45 7.33 0.80
N ASP A 191 17.06 8.15 1.66
CA ASP A 191 17.22 7.90 3.09
C ASP A 191 16.08 8.50 3.92
N TYR A 192 14.85 8.31 3.46
CA TYR A 192 13.64 8.72 4.19
C TYR A 192 12.49 7.75 3.92
N ALA A 193 11.69 7.52 4.92
CA ALA A 193 10.39 6.87 4.79
C ALA A 193 9.37 7.88 4.25
N ARG A 194 8.43 7.41 3.43
CA ARG A 194 7.40 8.28 2.84
C ARG A 194 5.99 7.78 3.07
N GLY A 195 5.07 8.72 3.07
CA GLY A 195 3.65 8.50 3.09
C GLY A 195 2.93 9.81 2.80
N VAL A 196 1.62 9.81 2.95
CA VAL A 196 0.80 11.02 2.80
C VAL A 196 -0.18 11.17 3.96
N ILE A 197 -0.64 12.39 4.19
CA ILE A 197 -1.73 12.69 5.12
C ILE A 197 -2.85 13.37 4.35
N LEU A 198 -4.03 12.77 4.34
CA LEU A 198 -5.26 13.41 3.90
C LEU A 198 -5.86 14.17 5.10
N ASN A 199 -5.95 15.49 4.98
CA ASN A 199 -6.69 16.31 5.90
C ASN A 199 -8.00 16.72 5.22
N VAL A 200 -9.14 16.43 5.85
CA VAL A 200 -10.45 16.66 5.26
C VAL A 200 -11.40 17.29 6.26
N SER A 201 -12.16 18.27 5.82
CA SER A 201 -13.24 18.96 6.53
C SER A 201 -14.49 19.03 5.64
N PRO A 202 -15.63 19.49 6.15
CA PRO A 202 -16.82 19.71 5.31
C PRO A 202 -16.61 20.68 4.15
N GLU A 203 -15.62 21.60 4.28
CA GLU A 203 -15.43 22.68 3.31
C GLU A 203 -14.33 22.39 2.30
N MET A 204 -13.31 21.59 2.72
CA MET A 204 -12.13 21.36 1.88
C MET A 204 -11.34 20.13 2.29
N TYR A 205 -10.49 19.67 1.38
CA TYR A 205 -9.43 18.70 1.70
C TYR A 205 -8.09 19.15 1.11
N TYR A 206 -7.01 18.66 1.71
CA TYR A 206 -5.67 18.75 1.13
C TYR A 206 -4.85 17.49 1.49
N ILE A 207 -3.87 17.19 0.64
CA ILE A 207 -2.98 16.04 0.79
C ILE A 207 -1.56 16.56 1.06
N GLU A 208 -1.03 16.22 2.24
CA GLU A 208 0.33 16.54 2.66
C GLU A 208 1.24 15.35 2.34
N LYS A 209 2.38 15.60 1.68
CA LYS A 209 3.44 14.59 1.52
C LYS A 209 4.31 14.57 2.75
N VAL A 210 4.57 13.38 3.28
CA VAL A 210 5.40 13.18 4.48
C VAL A 210 6.67 12.44 4.10
N HIS A 211 7.81 12.99 4.49
CA HIS A 211 9.13 12.37 4.35
C HIS A 211 9.82 12.37 5.71
N VAL A 212 10.23 11.21 6.19
CA VAL A 212 10.84 11.03 7.51
C VAL A 212 12.21 10.37 7.35
N PRO A 213 13.30 11.05 7.68
CA PRO A 213 14.63 10.44 7.64
C PRO A 213 14.71 9.19 8.52
N TYR A 214 15.39 8.16 8.04
CA TYR A 214 15.71 6.96 8.83
C TYR A 214 17.10 6.43 8.46
N ASP A 215 17.70 5.66 9.36
CA ASP A 215 18.99 5.01 9.11
C ASP A 215 18.77 3.73 8.30
N ARG A 216 19.27 3.70 7.07
CA ARG A 216 19.21 2.53 6.18
C ARG A 216 20.24 1.46 6.49
N ALA A 217 21.27 1.81 7.27
CA ALA A 217 22.38 0.91 7.61
C ALA A 217 22.16 0.17 8.95
N ALA A 218 21.08 0.56 9.68
CA ALA A 218 20.75 -0.02 10.98
C ALA A 218 20.16 -1.43 10.90
#